data_06390ee3f46f023854c09467a6f48d88
#
_entry.id   06390ee3f46f023854c09467a6f48d88
#
_cell.length_a   1.000
_cell.length_b   1.000
_cell.length_c   1.000
_cell.angle_alpha   90.00
_cell.angle_beta   90.00
_cell.angle_gamma   90.00
#
_symmetry.space_group_name_H-M   'P 1'
#
loop_
_entity.id
_entity.type
_entity.pdbx_description
1 polymer ?
#
loop_
_entity_poly.entity_id
_entity_poly.type
_entity_poly.pdbx_seq_one_letter_code
_entity_poly.pdbx_strand_id
1 'polypeptide(L)'
;MGYITEGRDRPRRISARPTDKCAPVMVAASLAFRWYDEIERGAKRTEYREITDYWSRLLWDGGRNHRVKSIKFTRGYTQTKMIWEVRRIVRDEREGLFEIHLGQRIA
;
A
#
# COMPACT_ATOMS: atom_id res chain seq x y z
N MET A 1 38.91 1.69 13.44
CA MET A 1 38.53 1.66 13.49
C MET A 1 38.08 1.64 13.63
N GLY A 2 37.78 1.80 13.77
CA GLY A 2 37.14 1.74 13.82
C GLY A 2 36.60 1.89 13.93
N TYR A 3 36.42 1.85 13.80
CA TYR A 3 35.67 1.91 13.82
C TYR A 3 35.12 2.19 13.61
N ILE A 4 35.40 2.24 13.43
CA ILE A 4 34.68 2.39 13.18
C ILE A 4 34.11 2.69 13.10
N THR A 5 34.17 2.63 12.88
CA THR A 5 33.43 2.75 12.73
C THR A 5 32.91 3.19 12.69
N GLU A 6 32.88 3.21 12.42
CA GLU A 6 32.25 3.40 12.26
C GLU A 6 31.80 3.74 12.05
N GLY A 7 32.04 3.71 11.97
CA GLY A 7 31.52 3.78 11.49
C GLY A 7 31.03 3.90 11.28
N ARG A 8 31.22 3.78 11.13
CA ARG A 8 30.58 3.70 10.90
C ARG A 8 29.88 3.91 10.85
N ASP A 9 30.02 4.03 10.83
CA ASP A 9 29.06 4.04 10.88
C ASP A 9 28.45 4.34 10.76
N ARG A 10 28.36 4.29 10.41
CA ARG A 10 27.54 4.41 10.14
C ARG A 10 26.83 4.84 10.16
N PRO A 11 26.79 5.12 10.11
CA PRO A 11 25.82 5.49 10.04
C PRO A 11 25.23 5.48 9.97
N ARG A 12 24.86 5.32 9.76
CA ARG A 12 24.09 5.15 9.67
C ARG A 12 23.40 5.32 9.67
N ARG A 13 23.23 5.20 9.38
CA ARG A 13 22.54 5.27 9.28
C ARG A 13 21.79 5.20 9.61
N ILE A 14 21.61 4.98 9.50
CA ILE A 14 20.90 4.99 9.79
C ILE A 14 20.03 4.61 10.09
N SER A 15 20.23 4.09 9.72
CA SER A 15 19.39 3.63 9.98
C SER A 15 18.14 3.35 10.22
N ALA A 16 17.95 2.02 10.14
CA ALA A 16 16.51 1.96 10.14
C ALA A 16 15.99 2.62 11.40
N ARG A 17 15.48 3.76 11.23
CA ARG A 17 14.95 4.49 12.36
C ARG A 17 13.62 3.90 12.78
N PRO A 18 13.28 3.92 14.07
CA PRO A 18 11.99 3.38 14.52
C PRO A 18 10.80 4.00 13.79
N THR A 19 10.88 5.29 13.46
CA THR A 19 9.81 5.98 12.76
C THR A 19 9.55 5.39 11.38
N ASP A 20 10.56 4.78 10.76
CA ASP A 20 10.37 4.19 9.42
C ASP A 20 9.38 3.03 9.46
N LYS A 21 9.33 2.31 10.58
CA LYS A 21 8.41 1.18 10.73
C LYS A 21 6.96 1.61 10.88
N CYS A 22 6.74 2.88 11.23
CA CYS A 22 5.40 3.41 11.41
C CYS A 22 5.03 4.42 10.33
N ALA A 23 5.93 4.66 9.39
CA ALA A 23 5.68 5.63 8.33
C ALA A 23 4.50 5.18 7.47
N PRO A 24 3.63 6.12 7.06
CA PRO A 24 2.53 5.78 6.16
C PRO A 24 3.09 5.29 4.83
N VAL A 25 2.37 4.34 4.24
CA VAL A 25 2.77 3.71 2.98
C VAL A 25 1.68 3.95 1.97
N MET A 26 2.08 4.29 0.74
CA MET A 26 1.19 4.31 -0.40
C MET A 26 1.54 3.14 -1.31
N VAL A 27 0.52 2.35 -1.67
CA VAL A 27 0.70 1.27 -2.64
C VAL A 27 0.11 1.71 -3.97
N ALA A 28 0.43 0.99 -5.03
CA ALA A 28 -0.06 1.31 -6.37
C ALA A 28 -0.65 0.06 -7.01
N ALA A 29 -1.71 0.25 -7.79
CA ALA A 29 -2.38 -0.84 -8.47
C ALA A 29 -3.00 -0.34 -9.77
N SER A 30 -2.92 -1.17 -10.82
CA SER A 30 -3.65 -0.90 -12.06
C SER A 30 -5.04 -1.50 -11.96
N LEU A 31 -6.02 -0.83 -12.54
CA LEU A 31 -7.39 -1.31 -12.61
C LEU A 31 -7.85 -1.38 -14.05
N ALA A 32 -8.65 -2.39 -14.37
CA ALA A 32 -9.38 -2.37 -15.62
C ALA A 32 -10.23 -1.10 -15.67
N PHE A 33 -10.49 -0.60 -16.86
CA PHE A 33 -11.20 0.67 -17.06
C PHE A 33 -12.51 0.70 -16.30
N ARG A 34 -13.27 -0.37 -16.36
CA ARG A 34 -14.57 -0.46 -15.69
C ARG A 34 -14.44 -0.24 -14.18
N TRP A 35 -13.49 -0.92 -13.56
CA TRP A 35 -13.35 -0.83 -12.10
C TRP A 35 -12.81 0.52 -11.67
N TYR A 36 -11.90 1.09 -12.46
CA TYR A 36 -11.40 2.43 -12.21
C TYR A 36 -12.56 3.43 -12.21
N ASP A 37 -13.39 3.35 -13.25
CA ASP A 37 -14.50 4.31 -13.39
C ASP A 37 -15.53 4.15 -12.28
N GLU A 38 -15.77 2.92 -11.81
CA GLU A 38 -16.71 2.69 -10.71
C GLU A 38 -16.20 3.22 -9.39
N ILE A 39 -14.90 3.10 -9.14
CA ILE A 39 -14.31 3.69 -7.95
C ILE A 39 -14.34 5.21 -8.06
N GLU A 40 -13.98 5.74 -9.20
CA GLU A 40 -13.93 7.19 -9.41
C GLU A 40 -15.26 7.85 -9.10
N ARG A 41 -16.36 7.27 -9.53
CA ARG A 41 -17.69 7.85 -9.29
C ARG A 41 -18.31 7.44 -7.96
N GLY A 42 -17.59 6.67 -7.14
CA GLY A 42 -18.05 6.30 -5.82
C GLY A 42 -18.98 5.10 -5.77
N ALA A 43 -19.21 4.43 -6.90
CA ALA A 43 -20.09 3.26 -6.95
C ALA A 43 -19.43 2.03 -6.34
N LYS A 44 -18.09 1.98 -6.35
CA LYS A 44 -17.32 0.88 -5.78
C LYS A 44 -16.37 1.45 -4.73
N ARG A 45 -16.45 0.94 -3.53
CA ARG A 45 -15.64 1.47 -2.43
C ARG A 45 -14.72 0.44 -1.80
N THR A 46 -14.66 -0.75 -2.37
CA THR A 46 -13.75 -1.80 -1.91
C THR A 46 -13.09 -2.41 -3.12
N GLU A 47 -11.77 -2.49 -3.08
CA GLU A 47 -11.01 -3.17 -4.11
C GLU A 47 -10.52 -4.50 -3.57
N TYR A 48 -10.45 -5.51 -4.43
CA TYR A 48 -10.09 -6.88 -4.04
C TYR A 48 -8.82 -7.29 -4.75
N ARG A 49 -7.92 -7.94 -4.03
CA ARG A 49 -6.70 -8.52 -4.59
C ARG A 49 -6.50 -9.91 -4.03
N GLU A 50 -6.05 -10.83 -4.86
CA GLU A 50 -5.80 -12.20 -4.41
C GLU A 50 -4.68 -12.23 -3.36
N ILE A 51 -4.79 -13.17 -2.44
CA ILE A 51 -3.76 -13.39 -1.43
C ILE A 51 -2.61 -14.14 -2.11
N THR A 52 -1.65 -13.39 -2.63
CA THR A 52 -0.44 -13.89 -3.25
C THR A 52 0.75 -13.41 -2.43
N ASP A 53 1.93 -13.96 -2.71
CA ASP A 53 3.14 -13.48 -2.04
C ASP A 53 3.36 -12.00 -2.32
N TYR A 54 3.14 -11.58 -3.56
CA TYR A 54 3.31 -10.19 -3.95
C TYR A 54 2.40 -9.26 -3.15
N TRP A 55 1.09 -9.55 -3.14
CA TRP A 55 0.14 -8.69 -2.45
C TRP A 55 0.26 -8.80 -0.93
N SER A 56 0.66 -9.99 -0.42
CA SER A 56 0.91 -10.14 1.00
C SER A 56 2.04 -9.23 1.47
N ARG A 57 3.12 -9.15 0.69
CA ARG A 57 4.23 -8.26 1.03
C ARG A 57 3.83 -6.80 0.98
N LEU A 58 2.97 -6.43 0.04
CA LEU A 58 2.57 -5.02 -0.10
C LEU A 58 1.53 -4.60 0.92
N LEU A 59 0.62 -5.51 1.29
CA LEU A 59 -0.59 -5.12 2.01
C LEU A 59 -0.65 -5.65 3.44
N TRP A 60 0.16 -6.62 3.80
CA TRP A 60 -0.11 -7.35 5.04
C TRP A 60 1.12 -7.64 5.90
N ASP A 61 2.17 -8.19 5.32
CA ASP A 61 3.27 -8.80 6.07
C ASP A 61 3.95 -7.79 7.00
N GLY A 62 4.34 -8.28 8.18
CA GLY A 62 5.06 -7.45 9.14
C GLY A 62 4.23 -6.29 9.69
N GLY A 63 2.91 -6.41 9.70
CA GLY A 63 2.04 -5.34 10.18
C GLY A 63 1.82 -4.25 9.16
N ARG A 64 2.18 -4.49 7.91
CA ARG A 64 2.08 -3.48 6.86
C ARG A 64 0.65 -3.00 6.65
N ASN A 65 -0.34 -3.87 6.91
CA ASN A 65 -1.74 -3.50 6.78
C ASN A 65 -2.12 -2.30 7.64
N HIS A 66 -1.41 -2.07 8.75
CA HIS A 66 -1.67 -0.90 9.59
C HIS A 66 -0.99 0.36 9.08
N ARG A 67 -0.08 0.23 8.12
CA ARG A 67 0.71 1.33 7.60
C ARG A 67 0.27 1.80 6.22
N VAL A 68 -0.46 0.96 5.49
CA VAL A 68 -0.97 1.33 4.16
C VAL A 68 -2.13 2.29 4.36
N LYS A 69 -1.91 3.57 4.06
CA LYS A 69 -2.88 4.62 4.30
C LYS A 69 -3.46 5.20 3.02
N SER A 70 -2.85 4.91 1.88
CA SER A 70 -3.34 5.39 0.60
C SER A 70 -3.00 4.41 -0.50
N ILE A 71 -3.75 4.49 -1.58
CA ILE A 71 -3.52 3.66 -2.75
C ILE A 71 -3.69 4.51 -4.01
N LYS A 72 -2.75 4.37 -4.92
CA LYS A 72 -2.79 5.03 -6.21
C LYS A 72 -3.30 4.04 -7.24
N PHE A 73 -4.42 4.34 -7.87
CA PHE A 73 -4.97 3.54 -8.95
C PHE A 73 -4.63 4.16 -10.29
N THR A 74 -4.20 3.32 -11.23
CA THR A 74 -3.98 3.72 -12.61
C THR A 74 -5.08 3.10 -13.47
N ARG A 75 -5.62 3.86 -14.42
CA ARG A 75 -6.66 3.38 -15.32
C ARG A 75 -5.99 2.57 -16.42
N GLY A 76 -5.96 1.25 -16.22
CA GLY A 76 -5.21 0.34 -17.09
C GLY A 76 -3.74 0.74 -17.12
N TYR A 77 -3.19 0.77 -18.33
CA TYR A 77 -1.79 1.18 -18.52
C TYR A 77 -1.70 2.60 -19.07
N THR A 78 -2.68 3.45 -18.75
CA THR A 78 -2.68 4.85 -19.18
C THR A 78 -2.03 5.73 -18.14
N GLN A 79 -1.95 7.03 -18.44
CA GLN A 79 -1.43 8.03 -17.49
C GLN A 79 -2.49 8.51 -16.51
N THR A 80 -3.74 8.11 -16.71
CA THR A 80 -4.84 8.54 -15.85
C THR A 80 -4.77 7.82 -14.52
N LYS A 81 -4.79 8.56 -13.44
CA LYS A 81 -4.62 7.99 -12.10
C LYS A 81 -5.38 8.80 -11.07
N MET A 82 -5.59 8.18 -9.93
CA MET A 82 -6.21 8.81 -8.77
C MET A 82 -5.64 8.18 -7.51
N ILE A 83 -5.73 8.90 -6.40
CA ILE A 83 -5.23 8.43 -5.11
C ILE A 83 -6.38 8.46 -4.12
N TRP A 84 -6.54 7.37 -3.40
CA TRP A 84 -7.60 7.21 -2.41
C TRP A 84 -7.02 6.87 -1.05
N GLU A 85 -7.70 7.31 -0.01
CA GLU A 85 -7.42 6.90 1.35
C GLU A 85 -7.78 5.43 1.51
N VAL A 86 -6.91 4.68 2.22
CA VAL A 86 -7.21 3.31 2.62
C VAL A 86 -7.62 3.34 4.08
N ARG A 87 -8.87 2.96 4.34
CA ARG A 87 -9.37 2.93 5.70
C ARG A 87 -8.89 1.71 6.44
N ARG A 88 -8.92 0.56 5.78
CA ARG A 88 -8.45 -0.68 6.38
C ARG A 88 -8.28 -1.73 5.30
N ILE A 89 -7.50 -2.75 5.63
CA ILE A 89 -7.31 -3.91 4.77
C ILE A 89 -7.74 -5.13 5.58
N VAL A 90 -8.60 -5.94 4.99
CA VAL A 90 -9.08 -7.18 5.59
C VAL A 90 -8.51 -8.33 4.80
N ARG A 91 -8.03 -9.35 5.50
CA ARG A 91 -7.56 -10.56 4.86
C ARG A 91 -8.64 -11.62 5.01
N ASP A 92 -9.29 -11.94 3.90
CA ASP A 92 -10.37 -12.94 3.88
C ASP A 92 -9.80 -14.24 3.33
N GLU A 93 -9.41 -15.14 4.22
CA GLU A 93 -8.79 -16.39 3.82
C GLU A 93 -9.79 -17.38 3.22
N ARG A 94 -11.06 -17.22 3.54
CA ARG A 94 -12.08 -18.10 2.95
C ARG A 94 -12.22 -17.84 1.46
N GLU A 95 -12.22 -16.57 1.07
CA GLU A 95 -12.33 -16.17 -0.33
C GLU A 95 -10.98 -16.10 -1.02
N GLY A 96 -9.88 -16.13 -0.25
CA GLY A 96 -8.55 -15.97 -0.81
C GLY A 96 -8.26 -14.55 -1.28
N LEU A 97 -8.87 -13.56 -0.64
CA LEU A 97 -8.80 -12.17 -1.10
C LEU A 97 -8.40 -11.24 0.02
N PHE A 98 -7.64 -10.21 -0.33
CA PHE A 98 -7.56 -9.00 0.47
C PHE A 98 -8.67 -8.06 0.05
N GLU A 99 -9.31 -7.43 1.03
CA GLU A 99 -10.30 -6.36 0.80
C GLU A 99 -9.65 -5.05 1.21
N ILE A 100 -9.55 -4.14 0.26
CA ILE A 100 -8.98 -2.81 0.51
C ILE A 100 -10.16 -1.84 0.59
N HIS A 101 -10.48 -1.42 1.79
CA HIS A 101 -11.62 -0.54 2.04
C HIS A 101 -11.18 0.90 1.89
N LEU A 102 -11.83 1.62 0.99
CA LEU A 102 -11.45 2.98 0.61
C LEU A 102 -12.21 4.01 1.43
N GLY A 103 -11.53 5.08 1.77
CA GLY A 103 -12.13 6.24 2.41
C GLY A 103 -12.45 7.32 1.38
N GLN A 104 -11.80 8.48 1.52
CA GLN A 104 -12.03 9.61 0.64
C GLN A 104 -10.96 9.65 -0.45
N ARG A 105 -11.33 10.25 -1.58
CA ARG A 105 -10.37 10.49 -2.64
C ARG A 105 -9.43 11.61 -2.20
N ILE A 106 -8.13 11.39 -2.38
CA ILE A 106 -7.09 12.34 -2.00
C ILE A 106 -6.66 13.18 -3.21
N ALA A 107 -6.53 12.55 -4.37
CA ALA A 107 -6.07 13.26 -5.57
C ALA A 107 -6.62 12.65 -6.88
#